data_373aaed44a5b5f08db627183d7d72766
#
_entry.id   373aaed44a5b5f08db627183d7d72766
#
_cell.length_a   1.000
_cell.length_b   1.000
_cell.length_c   1.000
_cell.angle_alpha   90.00
_cell.angle_beta   90.00
_cell.angle_gamma   90.00
#
_symmetry.space_group_name_H-M   'P 1'
#
loop_
_entity.id
_entity.type
_entity.pdbx_description
1 polymer ?
#
loop_
_entity_poly.entity_id
_entity_poly.type
_entity_poly.pdbx_seq_one_letter_code
_entity_poly.pdbx_strand_id
1 'polypeptide(L)'
;MPELPEVEIVRQSLEKKVKDKIIQKVLVKNRNLRFKIHSNFKRHLKKKKIKKVDRFSKYLILKFKDNTGFIIHLGMTGTIHLSNIKNKNSFTNTSFYHSPILPKKHNHVEIQFNKIKFIYNDPRRFGYFSIFNNLIELKKKFSHFGPEPFSASFNINYIYNYLKKKEKNIKNFLLDQKIVSGLGNIYVNEILFKSKISPMKTRSPGALR
;
A
#
# COMPACT_ATOMS: atom_id res chain seq x y z
N MET A 1 -0.70 -3.81 -10.97
CA MET A 1 -0.37 -3.70 -9.52
C MET A 1 -0.79 -2.32 -9.07
N PRO A 2 -1.55 -2.19 -7.99
CA PRO A 2 -1.88 -0.86 -7.46
C PRO A 2 -0.60 -0.09 -7.12
N GLU A 3 -0.49 1.13 -7.65
CA GLU A 3 0.59 2.05 -7.36
C GLU A 3 0.12 3.11 -6.35
N LEU A 4 0.88 4.15 -6.10
CA LEU A 4 0.56 5.15 -5.08
C LEU A 4 -0.86 5.74 -5.20
N PRO A 5 -1.33 6.20 -6.39
CA PRO A 5 -2.66 6.82 -6.49
C PRO A 5 -3.81 5.84 -6.21
N GLU A 6 -3.73 4.60 -6.70
CA GLU A 6 -4.77 3.61 -6.45
C GLU A 6 -4.82 3.23 -4.96
N VAL A 7 -3.66 3.10 -4.32
CA VAL A 7 -3.59 2.82 -2.87
C VAL A 7 -4.13 3.99 -2.07
N GLU A 8 -3.93 5.23 -2.53
CA GLU A 8 -4.51 6.43 -1.88
C GLU A 8 -6.03 6.44 -1.92
N ILE A 9 -6.64 6.06 -3.06
CA ILE A 9 -8.11 5.96 -3.16
C ILE A 9 -8.64 4.89 -2.20
N VAL A 10 -7.96 3.74 -2.12
CA VAL A 10 -8.31 2.70 -1.15
C VAL A 10 -8.19 3.22 0.29
N ARG A 11 -7.12 3.96 0.61
CA ARG A 11 -6.92 4.59 1.92
C ARG A 11 -8.09 5.50 2.30
N GLN A 12 -8.46 6.43 1.40
CA GLN A 12 -9.54 7.38 1.65
C GLN A 12 -10.88 6.66 1.89
N SER A 13 -11.19 5.68 1.06
CA SER A 13 -12.38 4.85 1.20
C SER A 13 -12.43 4.09 2.53
N LEU A 14 -11.28 3.51 2.93
CA LEU A 14 -11.16 2.82 4.23
C LEU A 14 -11.32 3.79 5.39
N GLU A 15 -10.59 4.91 5.39
CA GLU A 15 -10.64 5.90 6.46
C GLU A 15 -12.07 6.35 6.73
N LYS A 16 -12.80 6.73 5.68
CA LYS A 16 -14.20 7.17 5.77
C LYS A 16 -15.12 6.14 6.44
N LYS A 17 -14.83 4.85 6.32
CA LYS A 17 -15.71 3.77 6.80
C LYS A 17 -15.27 3.14 8.10
N VAL A 18 -13.94 3.03 8.37
CA VAL A 18 -13.44 2.27 9.53
C VAL A 18 -12.84 3.12 10.64
N LYS A 19 -12.58 4.42 10.41
CA LYS A 19 -12.12 5.34 11.44
C LYS A 19 -13.07 5.32 12.64
N ASP A 20 -12.50 5.35 13.82
CA ASP A 20 -13.21 5.28 15.12
C ASP A 20 -14.00 3.99 15.39
N LYS A 21 -13.94 3.00 14.51
CA LYS A 21 -14.58 1.70 14.72
C LYS A 21 -13.69 0.77 15.55
N ILE A 22 -14.33 -0.06 16.36
CA ILE A 22 -13.68 -1.09 17.16
C ILE A 22 -13.73 -2.41 16.40
N ILE A 23 -12.59 -3.10 16.33
CA ILE A 23 -12.47 -4.42 15.75
C ILE A 23 -13.09 -5.44 16.70
N GLN A 24 -14.16 -6.10 16.27
CA GLN A 24 -14.89 -7.10 17.07
C GLN A 24 -14.34 -8.52 16.81
N LYS A 25 -14.16 -8.85 15.54
CA LYS A 25 -13.71 -10.19 15.14
C LYS A 25 -12.70 -10.12 14.01
N VAL A 26 -11.70 -10.99 14.08
CA VAL A 26 -10.68 -11.17 13.02
C VAL A 26 -10.63 -12.63 12.65
N LEU A 27 -10.84 -12.92 11.37
CA LEU A 27 -10.72 -14.25 10.79
C LEU A 27 -9.60 -14.24 9.75
N VAL A 28 -8.59 -15.04 9.97
CA VAL A 28 -7.52 -15.32 9.00
C VAL A 28 -7.79 -16.71 8.45
N LYS A 29 -8.31 -16.77 7.21
CA LYS A 29 -8.65 -18.02 6.52
C LYS A 29 -7.41 -18.67 5.91
N ASN A 30 -6.52 -17.84 5.39
CA ASN A 30 -5.25 -18.30 4.86
C ASN A 30 -4.13 -17.35 5.35
N ARG A 31 -3.12 -17.95 5.98
CA ARG A 31 -1.96 -17.22 6.48
C ARG A 31 -0.83 -17.12 5.46
N ASN A 32 -0.85 -17.96 4.42
CA ASN A 32 0.22 -18.09 3.45
C ASN A 32 0.02 -17.09 2.31
N LEU A 33 0.30 -15.81 2.58
CA LEU A 33 0.48 -14.75 1.61
C LEU A 33 1.97 -14.66 1.23
N ARG A 34 2.38 -13.57 0.57
CA ARG A 34 3.80 -13.33 0.22
C ARG A 34 4.72 -13.54 1.42
N PHE A 35 4.28 -13.03 2.57
CA PHE A 35 4.88 -13.34 3.87
C PHE A 35 3.78 -13.92 4.75
N LYS A 36 4.13 -14.94 5.52
CA LYS A 36 3.16 -15.61 6.41
C LYS A 36 2.64 -14.63 7.45
N ILE A 37 1.31 -14.50 7.55
CA ILE A 37 0.66 -13.64 8.54
C ILE A 37 1.06 -14.12 9.94
N HIS A 38 1.56 -13.21 10.78
CA HIS A 38 2.04 -13.51 12.11
C HIS A 38 0.99 -14.21 12.99
N SER A 39 1.40 -15.16 13.83
CA SER A 39 0.47 -15.93 14.69
C SER A 39 -0.37 -15.04 15.59
N ASN A 40 0.22 -13.99 16.12
CA ASN A 40 -0.43 -13.04 17.01
C ASN A 40 -1.35 -12.03 16.30
N PHE A 41 -1.47 -12.04 14.96
CA PHE A 41 -2.23 -11.04 14.20
C PHE A 41 -3.65 -10.87 14.75
N LYS A 42 -4.39 -11.96 14.95
CA LYS A 42 -5.75 -11.90 15.50
C LYS A 42 -5.80 -11.24 16.89
N ARG A 43 -4.87 -11.63 17.78
CA ARG A 43 -4.78 -11.11 19.16
C ARG A 43 -4.40 -9.64 19.15
N HIS A 44 -3.47 -9.25 18.29
CA HIS A 44 -3.00 -7.87 18.13
C HIS A 44 -4.11 -6.91 17.70
N LEU A 45 -5.06 -7.36 16.87
CA LEU A 45 -6.13 -6.52 16.35
C LEU A 45 -7.41 -6.53 17.22
N LYS A 46 -7.68 -7.59 17.96
CA LYS A 46 -8.96 -7.78 18.69
C LYS A 46 -9.21 -6.66 19.71
N LYS A 47 -10.41 -6.10 19.71
CA LYS A 47 -10.87 -5.00 20.58
C LYS A 47 -10.12 -3.67 20.36
N LYS A 48 -9.25 -3.55 19.37
CA LYS A 48 -8.56 -2.29 19.05
C LYS A 48 -9.49 -1.32 18.32
N LYS A 49 -9.37 -0.04 18.62
CA LYS A 49 -10.10 1.05 17.95
C LYS A 49 -9.20 1.68 16.89
N ILE A 50 -9.67 1.76 15.65
CA ILE A 50 -8.95 2.45 14.57
C ILE A 50 -8.90 3.95 14.88
N LYS A 51 -7.69 4.52 14.96
CA LYS A 51 -7.45 5.94 15.11
C LYS A 51 -7.44 6.63 13.74
N LYS A 52 -6.70 6.04 12.80
CA LYS A 52 -6.47 6.60 11.47
C LYS A 52 -6.05 5.52 10.48
N VAL A 53 -6.39 5.74 9.22
CA VAL A 53 -5.84 4.99 8.08
C VAL A 53 -4.93 5.93 7.29
N ASP A 54 -3.64 5.69 7.36
CA ASP A 54 -2.62 6.40 6.59
C ASP A 54 -2.16 5.57 5.39
N ARG A 55 -1.40 6.19 4.50
CA ARG A 55 -0.66 5.55 3.42
C ARG A 55 0.79 6.05 3.44
N PHE A 56 1.69 5.17 3.11
CA PHE A 56 3.05 5.52 2.70
C PHE A 56 3.44 4.64 1.52
N SER A 57 3.90 5.24 0.44
CA SER A 57 4.19 4.54 -0.81
C SER A 57 2.98 3.70 -1.27
N LYS A 58 3.12 2.41 -1.44
CA LYS A 58 2.06 1.45 -1.83
C LYS A 58 1.50 0.67 -0.64
N TYR A 59 1.67 1.20 0.58
CA TYR A 59 1.27 0.55 1.82
C TYR A 59 0.13 1.31 2.51
N LEU A 60 -0.89 0.58 2.91
CA LEU A 60 -1.92 1.07 3.82
C LEU A 60 -1.47 0.83 5.26
N ILE A 61 -1.65 1.83 6.12
CA ILE A 61 -1.22 1.80 7.51
C ILE A 61 -2.42 2.08 8.39
N LEU A 62 -2.92 1.05 9.08
CA LEU A 62 -4.03 1.20 10.01
C LEU A 62 -3.47 1.35 11.43
N LYS A 63 -3.60 2.55 11.98
CA LYS A 63 -3.14 2.92 13.32
C LYS A 63 -4.25 2.80 14.33
N PHE A 64 -3.96 2.23 15.49
CA PHE A 64 -4.87 2.16 16.63
C PHE A 64 -4.66 3.33 17.59
N LYS A 65 -5.61 3.52 18.53
CA LYS A 65 -5.50 4.60 19.53
C LYS A 65 -4.28 4.48 20.44
N ASP A 66 -3.79 3.28 20.69
CA ASP A 66 -2.61 2.99 21.52
C ASP A 66 -1.28 3.06 20.72
N ASN A 67 -1.26 3.66 19.54
CA ASN A 67 -0.12 3.79 18.64
C ASN A 67 0.48 2.46 18.12
N THR A 68 -0.20 1.34 18.34
CA THR A 68 0.05 0.08 17.63
C THR A 68 -0.74 0.05 16.33
N GLY A 69 -0.58 -1.00 15.50
CA GLY A 69 -1.37 -1.13 14.29
C GLY A 69 -0.87 -2.22 13.35
N PHE A 70 -1.32 -2.12 12.11
CA PHE A 70 -0.88 -3.04 11.06
C PHE A 70 -0.78 -2.38 9.70
N ILE A 71 0.04 -2.97 8.85
CA ILE A 71 0.33 -2.53 7.50
C ILE A 71 -0.27 -3.56 6.54
N ILE A 72 -0.82 -3.09 5.42
CA ILE A 72 -1.27 -3.92 4.30
C ILE A 72 -0.53 -3.49 3.04
N HIS A 73 0.04 -4.45 2.33
CA HIS A 73 0.48 -4.29 0.96
C HIS A 73 -0.43 -5.12 0.05
N LEU A 74 -1.01 -4.49 -0.96
CA LEU A 74 -2.01 -5.15 -1.81
C LEU A 74 -1.39 -6.16 -2.78
N GLY A 75 -0.09 -6.07 -3.04
CA GLY A 75 0.57 -6.89 -4.06
C GLY A 75 0.09 -6.52 -5.45
N MET A 76 -0.12 -7.51 -6.29
CA MET A 76 -0.56 -7.30 -7.68
C MET A 76 -2.09 -7.42 -7.86
N THR A 77 -2.73 -8.27 -7.07
CA THR A 77 -4.13 -8.65 -7.24
C THR A 77 -4.94 -8.51 -5.95
N GLY A 78 -4.32 -8.05 -4.88
CA GLY A 78 -5.01 -7.85 -3.60
C GLY A 78 -6.01 -6.71 -3.68
N THR A 79 -7.22 -6.97 -3.22
CA THR A 79 -8.32 -6.01 -3.13
C THR A 79 -8.93 -6.00 -1.75
N ILE A 80 -9.49 -4.86 -1.37
CA ILE A 80 -10.20 -4.71 -0.09
C ILE A 80 -11.65 -4.40 -0.39
N HIS A 81 -12.55 -5.18 0.20
CA HIS A 81 -13.99 -5.02 0.08
C HIS A 81 -14.58 -4.71 1.44
N LEU A 82 -15.42 -3.69 1.47
CA LEU A 82 -16.23 -3.36 2.64
C LEU A 82 -17.69 -3.67 2.33
N SER A 83 -18.33 -4.44 3.17
CA SER A 83 -19.75 -4.78 3.04
C SER A 83 -20.47 -4.55 4.38
N ASN A 84 -21.77 -4.28 4.30
CA ASN A 84 -22.63 -4.31 5.47
C ASN A 84 -22.85 -5.77 5.90
N ILE A 85 -22.77 -6.04 7.20
CA ILE A 85 -22.99 -7.39 7.74
C ILE A 85 -24.44 -7.84 7.54
N LYS A 86 -25.42 -6.90 7.67
CA LYS A 86 -26.85 -7.21 7.56
C LYS A 86 -27.31 -7.40 6.11
N ASN A 87 -26.95 -6.48 5.22
CA ASN A 87 -27.57 -6.40 3.88
C ASN A 87 -26.65 -6.89 2.74
N LYS A 88 -25.43 -7.39 3.05
CA LYS A 88 -24.42 -7.84 2.09
C LYS A 88 -24.06 -6.83 0.98
N ASN A 89 -24.57 -5.60 1.02
CA ASN A 89 -24.27 -4.58 0.04
C ASN A 89 -22.81 -4.14 0.15
N SER A 90 -22.11 -4.10 -0.96
CA SER A 90 -20.74 -3.60 -1.04
C SER A 90 -20.73 -2.07 -0.93
N PHE A 91 -19.89 -1.52 -0.03
CA PHE A 91 -19.73 -0.08 0.14
C PHE A 91 -18.55 0.51 -0.63
N THR A 92 -17.67 -0.34 -1.12
CA THR A 92 -16.44 0.13 -1.75
C THR A 92 -16.22 -0.60 -3.06
N ASN A 93 -16.14 0.18 -4.11
CA ASN A 93 -15.56 -0.26 -5.37
C ASN A 93 -14.04 0.01 -5.31
N THR A 94 -13.34 -0.75 -4.45
CA THR A 94 -11.88 -0.60 -4.27
C THR A 94 -11.08 -1.45 -5.25
N SER A 95 -11.75 -2.09 -6.20
CA SER A 95 -11.10 -2.87 -7.24
C SER A 95 -11.19 -2.15 -8.58
N PHE A 96 -10.16 -1.39 -8.93
CA PHE A 96 -10.07 -0.73 -10.23
C PHE A 96 -9.99 -1.68 -11.42
N TYR A 97 -9.76 -2.98 -11.18
CA TYR A 97 -9.43 -3.94 -12.23
C TYR A 97 -10.23 -5.25 -12.16
N HIS A 98 -11.18 -5.41 -11.23
CA HIS A 98 -11.86 -6.68 -11.02
C HIS A 98 -13.36 -6.50 -10.80
N SER A 99 -14.13 -7.51 -11.22
CA SER A 99 -15.56 -7.62 -10.94
C SER A 99 -15.84 -7.42 -9.45
N PRO A 100 -16.92 -6.72 -9.08
CA PRO A 100 -17.36 -6.60 -7.69
C PRO A 100 -17.72 -7.95 -7.06
N ILE A 101 -17.93 -8.98 -7.87
CA ILE A 101 -18.20 -10.35 -7.43
C ILE A 101 -16.91 -11.15 -7.51
N LEU A 102 -16.20 -11.23 -6.39
CA LEU A 102 -14.95 -11.99 -6.31
C LEU A 102 -15.18 -13.39 -5.75
N PRO A 103 -14.46 -14.41 -6.27
CA PRO A 103 -14.53 -15.77 -5.74
C PRO A 103 -14.13 -15.79 -4.26
N LYS A 104 -15.04 -16.29 -3.41
CA LYS A 104 -14.85 -16.37 -1.94
C LYS A 104 -13.63 -17.18 -1.53
N LYS A 105 -13.14 -18.10 -2.38
CA LYS A 105 -11.95 -18.93 -2.14
C LYS A 105 -10.66 -18.09 -1.96
N HIS A 106 -10.64 -16.87 -2.48
CA HIS A 106 -9.50 -15.97 -2.37
C HIS A 106 -9.60 -14.95 -1.22
N ASN A 107 -10.63 -15.07 -0.37
CA ASN A 107 -10.76 -14.26 0.84
C ASN A 107 -9.82 -14.78 1.92
N HIS A 108 -8.74 -14.08 2.20
CA HIS A 108 -7.71 -14.53 3.13
C HIS A 108 -7.85 -13.96 4.53
N VAL A 109 -8.25 -12.68 4.63
CA VAL A 109 -8.45 -11.99 5.91
C VAL A 109 -9.81 -11.31 5.94
N GLU A 110 -10.56 -11.51 7.02
CA GLU A 110 -11.80 -10.82 7.30
C GLU A 110 -11.72 -10.12 8.65
N ILE A 111 -12.10 -8.84 8.70
CA ILE A 111 -12.15 -8.06 9.93
C ILE A 111 -13.57 -7.52 10.08
N GLN A 112 -14.20 -7.77 11.21
CA GLN A 112 -15.54 -7.30 11.50
C GLN A 112 -15.49 -6.13 12.49
N PHE A 113 -16.12 -5.05 12.11
CA PHE A 113 -16.53 -3.95 12.95
C PHE A 113 -18.04 -4.08 13.25
N ASN A 114 -18.67 -3.18 13.97
CA ASN A 114 -20.08 -3.33 14.39
C ASN A 114 -21.03 -3.72 13.21
N LYS A 115 -21.12 -2.86 12.20
CA LYS A 115 -22.02 -3.07 11.05
C LYS A 115 -21.27 -3.34 9.73
N ILE A 116 -19.95 -3.31 9.77
CA ILE A 116 -19.09 -3.34 8.59
C ILE A 116 -18.17 -4.58 8.64
N LYS A 117 -18.06 -5.24 7.52
CA LYS A 117 -17.13 -6.33 7.28
C LYS A 117 -16.09 -5.89 6.25
N PHE A 118 -14.83 -5.92 6.64
CA PHE A 118 -13.68 -5.78 5.77
C PHE A 118 -13.26 -7.17 5.28
N ILE A 119 -13.03 -7.30 3.99
CA ILE A 119 -12.57 -8.55 3.36
C ILE A 119 -11.36 -8.23 2.48
N TYR A 120 -10.26 -8.91 2.74
CA TYR A 120 -9.10 -8.90 1.86
C TYR A 120 -9.14 -10.14 0.96
N ASN A 121 -9.21 -9.90 -0.36
CA ASN A 121 -9.20 -10.92 -1.40
C ASN A 121 -7.94 -10.78 -2.25
N ASP A 122 -7.22 -11.88 -2.50
CA ASP A 122 -5.98 -11.85 -3.30
C ASP A 122 -5.74 -13.21 -3.97
N PRO A 123 -6.15 -13.41 -5.23
CA PRO A 123 -5.97 -14.65 -5.95
C PRO A 123 -4.53 -15.12 -6.03
N ARG A 124 -3.57 -14.21 -6.19
CA ARG A 124 -2.15 -14.52 -6.36
C ARG A 124 -1.36 -14.60 -5.05
N ARG A 125 -1.94 -14.11 -3.94
CA ARG A 125 -1.32 -14.09 -2.61
C ARG A 125 0.01 -13.30 -2.55
N PHE A 126 0.15 -12.28 -3.37
CA PHE A 126 1.35 -11.42 -3.43
C PHE A 126 1.30 -10.22 -2.48
N GLY A 127 0.15 -9.99 -1.89
CA GLY A 127 0.04 -9.03 -0.81
C GLY A 127 0.50 -9.59 0.53
N TYR A 128 0.53 -8.76 1.55
CA TYR A 128 0.87 -9.21 2.89
C TYR A 128 0.37 -8.26 3.97
N PHE A 129 0.35 -8.77 5.21
CA PHE A 129 0.04 -8.05 6.43
C PHE A 129 1.23 -8.10 7.38
N SER A 130 1.54 -6.96 8.00
CA SER A 130 2.58 -6.85 9.03
C SER A 130 2.07 -6.02 10.19
N ILE A 131 2.27 -6.47 11.42
CA ILE A 131 1.94 -5.71 12.63
C ILE A 131 3.10 -4.79 13.01
N PHE A 132 2.81 -3.73 13.77
CA PHE A 132 3.79 -2.91 14.47
C PHE A 132 3.29 -2.60 15.87
N ASN A 133 4.21 -2.53 16.83
CA ASN A 133 3.89 -2.38 18.25
C ASN A 133 4.07 -0.95 18.75
N ASN A 134 4.70 -0.09 17.97
CA ASN A 134 4.85 1.34 18.24
C ASN A 134 5.25 2.11 16.98
N LEU A 135 5.28 3.44 17.08
CA LEU A 135 5.60 4.31 15.95
C LEU A 135 7.08 4.27 15.55
N ILE A 136 7.98 3.89 16.44
CA ILE A 136 9.40 3.71 16.13
C ILE A 136 9.59 2.51 15.22
N GLU A 137 8.95 1.38 15.55
CA GLU A 137 8.94 0.19 14.69
C GLU A 137 8.33 0.49 13.32
N LEU A 138 7.22 1.25 13.29
CA LEU A 138 6.61 1.69 12.03
C LEU A 138 7.59 2.51 11.17
N LYS A 139 8.27 3.50 11.76
CA LYS A 139 9.27 4.31 11.07
C LYS A 139 10.42 3.46 10.52
N LYS A 140 10.93 2.53 11.33
CA LYS A 140 12.01 1.60 10.93
C LYS A 140 11.63 0.75 9.72
N LYS A 141 10.37 0.28 9.63
CA LYS A 141 9.88 -0.49 8.48
C LYS A 141 9.97 0.28 7.15
N PHE A 142 9.92 1.59 7.19
CA PHE A 142 9.94 2.46 5.99
C PHE A 142 11.24 3.28 5.84
N SER A 143 12.21 3.13 6.73
CA SER A 143 13.44 3.95 6.72
C SER A 143 14.31 3.79 5.48
N HIS A 144 14.15 2.69 4.75
CA HIS A 144 14.91 2.39 3.54
C HIS A 144 14.23 2.89 2.26
N PHE A 145 13.04 3.49 2.35
CA PHE A 145 12.34 4.06 1.20
C PHE A 145 12.80 5.50 0.94
N GLY A 146 12.85 5.86 -0.35
CA GLY A 146 13.00 7.25 -0.77
C GLY A 146 11.71 8.07 -0.55
N PRO A 147 11.79 9.38 -0.78
CA PRO A 147 10.63 10.25 -0.70
C PRO A 147 9.55 9.88 -1.73
N GLU A 148 8.30 10.24 -1.43
CA GLU A 148 7.21 10.14 -2.40
C GLU A 148 7.27 11.31 -3.42
N PRO A 149 6.76 11.13 -4.65
CA PRO A 149 6.84 12.12 -5.73
C PRO A 149 6.26 13.51 -5.37
N PHE A 150 5.28 13.56 -4.48
CA PHE A 150 4.62 14.81 -4.07
C PHE A 150 5.11 15.35 -2.73
N SER A 151 6.17 14.77 -2.16
CA SER A 151 6.77 15.30 -0.94
C SER A 151 7.72 16.46 -1.23
N ALA A 152 7.85 17.42 -0.32
CA ALA A 152 8.78 18.54 -0.46
C ALA A 152 10.24 18.09 -0.61
N SER A 153 10.58 16.91 -0.06
CA SER A 153 11.90 16.31 -0.18
C SER A 153 12.21 15.71 -1.56
N PHE A 154 11.19 15.50 -2.41
CA PHE A 154 11.37 15.07 -3.80
C PHE A 154 11.39 16.29 -4.71
N ASN A 155 12.58 16.84 -4.93
CA ASN A 155 12.78 18.05 -5.73
C ASN A 155 13.94 17.86 -6.73
N ILE A 156 14.15 18.84 -7.60
CA ILE A 156 15.17 18.81 -8.66
C ILE A 156 16.56 18.52 -8.08
N ASN A 157 16.94 19.17 -6.98
CA ASN A 157 18.25 18.97 -6.35
C ASN A 157 18.43 17.53 -5.85
N TYR A 158 17.37 16.94 -5.26
CA TYR A 158 17.37 15.54 -4.83
C TYR A 158 17.63 14.61 -6.00
N ILE A 159 16.86 14.77 -7.08
CA ILE A 159 16.99 13.93 -8.29
C ILE A 159 18.38 14.10 -8.91
N TYR A 160 18.82 15.33 -9.07
CA TYR A 160 20.13 15.65 -9.63
C TYR A 160 21.27 15.00 -8.86
N ASN A 161 21.29 15.13 -7.53
CA ASN A 161 22.32 14.56 -6.67
C ASN A 161 22.35 13.03 -6.71
N TYR A 162 21.19 12.39 -6.87
CA TYR A 162 21.12 10.94 -7.04
C TYR A 162 21.59 10.48 -8.41
N LEU A 163 21.15 11.16 -9.47
CA LEU A 163 21.57 10.84 -10.83
C LEU A 163 23.07 11.07 -11.04
N LYS A 164 23.65 12.06 -10.36
CA LYS A 164 25.09 12.36 -10.45
C LYS A 164 25.98 11.20 -9.99
N LYS A 165 25.49 10.34 -9.14
CA LYS A 165 26.26 9.26 -8.49
C LYS A 165 26.06 7.86 -9.10
N LYS A 166 25.16 7.67 -10.08
CA LYS A 166 24.77 6.32 -10.53
C LYS A 166 24.58 6.23 -12.06
N GLU A 167 25.09 5.16 -12.65
CA GLU A 167 24.97 4.83 -14.08
C GLU A 167 23.71 3.99 -14.40
N LYS A 168 22.62 4.18 -13.66
CA LYS A 168 21.36 3.49 -13.97
C LYS A 168 20.61 4.24 -15.07
N ASN A 169 19.90 3.51 -15.94
CA ASN A 169 18.94 4.14 -16.83
C ASN A 169 17.80 4.78 -16.04
N ILE A 170 17.21 5.82 -16.60
CA ILE A 170 16.21 6.65 -15.92
C ILE A 170 14.97 5.84 -15.48
N LYS A 171 14.56 4.84 -16.25
CA LYS A 171 13.43 3.98 -15.89
C LYS A 171 13.72 3.18 -14.62
N ASN A 172 14.88 2.54 -14.55
CA ASN A 172 15.29 1.78 -13.37
C ASN A 172 15.53 2.67 -12.14
N PHE A 173 15.98 3.91 -12.37
CA PHE A 173 16.10 4.93 -11.34
C PHE A 173 14.73 5.24 -10.71
N LEU A 174 13.73 5.54 -11.54
CA LEU A 174 12.37 5.89 -11.07
C LEU A 174 11.62 4.69 -10.46
N LEU A 175 11.94 3.46 -10.84
CA LEU A 175 11.35 2.24 -10.27
C LEU A 175 11.96 1.83 -8.92
N ASP A 176 13.15 2.35 -8.59
CA ASP A 176 13.83 2.00 -7.34
C ASP A 176 13.16 2.69 -6.15
N GLN A 177 12.42 1.92 -5.35
CA GLN A 177 11.68 2.43 -4.21
C GLN A 177 12.57 3.05 -3.12
N LYS A 178 13.89 2.80 -3.14
CA LYS A 178 14.86 3.47 -2.26
C LYS A 178 15.17 4.89 -2.71
N ILE A 179 14.88 5.21 -3.96
CA ILE A 179 15.12 6.52 -4.57
C ILE A 179 13.81 7.30 -4.63
N VAL A 180 12.77 6.71 -5.23
CA VAL A 180 11.43 7.30 -5.33
C VAL A 180 10.40 6.28 -4.91
N SER A 181 9.73 6.51 -3.81
CA SER A 181 8.75 5.53 -3.33
C SER A 181 7.36 5.78 -3.93
N GLY A 182 6.63 4.70 -4.21
CA GLY A 182 5.25 4.75 -4.66
C GLY A 182 5.04 4.64 -6.17
N LEU A 183 6.04 4.94 -7.00
CA LEU A 183 5.97 4.73 -8.44
C LEU A 183 6.11 3.25 -8.81
N GLY A 184 5.46 2.87 -9.90
CA GLY A 184 5.60 1.56 -10.52
C GLY A 184 5.68 1.70 -12.04
N ASN A 185 5.54 0.59 -12.76
CA ASN A 185 5.73 0.58 -14.22
C ASN A 185 4.74 1.47 -14.98
N ILE A 186 3.50 1.58 -14.50
CA ILE A 186 2.47 2.37 -15.18
C ILE A 186 2.88 3.84 -15.13
N TYR A 187 3.03 4.40 -13.93
CA TYR A 187 3.34 5.83 -13.79
C TYR A 187 4.74 6.18 -14.29
N VAL A 188 5.73 5.31 -14.15
CA VAL A 188 7.08 5.56 -14.71
C VAL A 188 7.04 5.63 -16.22
N ASN A 189 6.32 4.72 -16.90
CA ASN A 189 6.20 4.78 -18.35
C ASN A 189 5.46 6.05 -18.80
N GLU A 190 4.35 6.44 -18.13
CA GLU A 190 3.60 7.64 -18.44
C GLU A 190 4.44 8.93 -18.23
N ILE A 191 5.19 8.99 -17.13
CA ILE A 191 6.09 10.11 -16.83
C ILE A 191 7.13 10.25 -17.94
N LEU A 192 7.82 9.17 -18.29
CA LEU A 192 8.87 9.19 -19.31
C LEU A 192 8.31 9.53 -20.68
N PHE A 193 7.15 8.98 -21.04
CA PHE A 193 6.47 9.30 -22.30
C PHE A 193 6.10 10.79 -22.40
N LYS A 194 5.42 11.32 -21.37
CA LYS A 194 5.04 12.74 -21.31
C LYS A 194 6.24 13.68 -21.30
N SER A 195 7.32 13.27 -20.67
CA SER A 195 8.58 14.05 -20.62
C SER A 195 9.45 13.88 -21.89
N LYS A 196 9.03 13.05 -22.86
CA LYS A 196 9.79 12.71 -24.07
C LYS A 196 11.20 12.19 -23.75
N ILE A 197 11.33 11.42 -22.65
CA ILE A 197 12.61 10.85 -22.22
C ILE A 197 12.62 9.35 -22.53
N SER A 198 13.65 8.90 -23.29
CA SER A 198 13.85 7.47 -23.52
C SER A 198 14.05 6.71 -22.21
N PRO A 199 13.31 5.59 -21.95
CA PRO A 199 13.48 4.78 -20.76
C PRO A 199 14.90 4.21 -20.60
N MET A 200 15.61 4.05 -21.70
CA MET A 200 16.99 3.55 -21.74
C MET A 200 18.04 4.65 -21.55
N LYS A 201 17.62 5.92 -21.50
CA LYS A 201 18.54 7.04 -21.33
C LYS A 201 19.33 6.87 -20.03
N THR A 202 20.61 6.67 -20.18
CA THR A 202 21.61 6.72 -19.11
C THR A 202 22.20 8.12 -19.04
N ARG A 203 22.88 8.46 -17.96
CA ARG A 203 23.70 9.65 -17.91
C ARG A 203 24.87 9.51 -18.89
N SER A 204 24.92 10.38 -19.92
CA SER A 204 26.15 10.57 -20.66
C SER A 204 27.09 11.45 -19.83
N PRO A 205 28.35 11.05 -19.62
CA PRO A 205 29.36 11.98 -19.10
C PRO A 205 29.44 13.18 -20.07
N GLY A 206 28.96 14.36 -19.67
CA GLY A 206 28.95 15.55 -20.53
C GLY A 206 27.59 16.18 -20.86
N ALA A 207 26.44 15.55 -20.55
CA ALA A 207 25.12 16.09 -20.87
C ALA A 207 24.56 17.11 -19.85
N LEU A 208 25.41 17.70 -19.03
CA LEU A 208 25.08 18.76 -18.07
C LEU A 208 26.07 19.92 -18.27
N ARG A 209 26.05 20.51 -19.47
CA ARG A 209 26.50 21.88 -19.70
C ARG A 209 25.31 22.74 -20.05
#